data_1dd06019e458a8d2b243f2c7e1de259a
#
_entry.id   1dd06019e458a8d2b243f2c7e1de259a
#
_cell.length_a   1.000
_cell.length_b   1.000
_cell.length_c   1.000
_cell.angle_alpha   90.00
_cell.angle_beta   90.00
_cell.angle_gamma   90.00
#
_symmetry.space_group_name_H-M   'P 1'
#
loop_
_entity.id
_entity.type
_entity.pdbx_description
1 polymer ?
#
loop_
_entity_poly.entity_id
_entity_poly.type
_entity_poly.pdbx_seq_one_letter_code
_entity_poly.pdbx_strand_id
1 'polypeptide(L)'
;MMNKELLAVAKGTKPADLVIQNGKIVNVYSGEIYEGGVAVCGDKIAAVGDVAYCIGERTKVIDAGGNYLTPGFLDGHIHPESSSLAIRPFAEAVLAHGTTGIMTDLHEVGVVSGLEGIEAILKEAEATDLKIYFVVPSHVPFSPNLETSGGRFNPEIIRKALQRPDAVGLSECVGPYILAEFPDLLEAFIDFLFSDEAQQLVAEAYLLPGRSDVQCESRTNLSDIPQLPTDWTKMMDVASATAAKLNSLCQ
;
A
#
# COMPACT_ATOMS: atom_id res chain seq x y z
N MET A 1 -14.09 11.52 -16.40
CA MET A 1 -15.32 11.54 -17.23
C MET A 1 -16.23 10.44 -16.70
N MET A 2 -17.49 10.75 -16.34
CA MET A 2 -18.43 9.77 -15.78
C MET A 2 -18.74 8.70 -16.82
N ASN A 3 -18.58 7.42 -16.46
CA ASN A 3 -18.88 6.32 -17.39
C ASN A 3 -20.40 6.20 -17.56
N LYS A 4 -20.90 6.57 -18.77
CA LYS A 4 -22.35 6.58 -19.08
C LYS A 4 -22.98 5.18 -19.00
N GLU A 5 -22.23 4.15 -19.34
CA GLU A 5 -22.71 2.77 -19.29
C GLU A 5 -22.88 2.28 -17.85
N LEU A 6 -21.88 2.55 -16.99
CA LEU A 6 -21.95 2.23 -15.58
C LEU A 6 -23.17 2.87 -14.93
N LEU A 7 -23.42 4.16 -15.23
CA LEU A 7 -24.58 4.88 -14.75
C LEU A 7 -25.91 4.28 -15.27
N ALA A 8 -25.93 3.83 -16.51
CA ALA A 8 -27.13 3.21 -17.11
C ALA A 8 -27.48 1.89 -16.40
N VAL A 9 -26.47 1.07 -16.07
CA VAL A 9 -26.65 -0.16 -15.30
C VAL A 9 -27.12 0.17 -13.88
N ALA A 10 -26.47 1.12 -13.20
CA ALA A 10 -26.86 1.54 -11.86
C ALA A 10 -28.30 2.07 -11.77
N LYS A 11 -28.83 2.64 -12.86
CA LYS A 11 -30.23 3.11 -12.98
C LYS A 11 -31.21 2.03 -13.46
N GLY A 12 -30.76 0.84 -13.80
CA GLY A 12 -31.59 -0.21 -14.39
C GLY A 12 -32.07 0.06 -15.82
N THR A 13 -31.52 1.06 -16.52
CA THR A 13 -31.83 1.36 -17.93
C THR A 13 -31.04 0.53 -18.92
N LYS A 14 -29.99 -0.15 -18.43
CA LYS A 14 -29.20 -1.15 -19.16
C LYS A 14 -28.96 -2.34 -18.21
N PRO A 15 -29.07 -3.60 -18.68
CA PRO A 15 -28.72 -4.76 -17.86
C PRO A 15 -27.23 -4.78 -17.50
N ALA A 16 -26.91 -5.37 -16.35
CA ALA A 16 -25.53 -5.66 -15.94
C ALA A 16 -24.94 -6.81 -16.76
N ASP A 17 -23.62 -6.87 -16.87
CA ASP A 17 -22.90 -8.00 -17.46
C ASP A 17 -22.90 -9.20 -16.50
N LEU A 18 -22.76 -8.92 -15.20
CA LEU A 18 -22.75 -9.91 -14.13
C LEU A 18 -23.53 -9.37 -12.94
N VAL A 19 -24.31 -10.23 -12.30
CA VAL A 19 -24.94 -9.98 -10.98
C VAL A 19 -24.60 -11.13 -10.05
N ILE A 20 -24.09 -10.80 -8.87
CA ILE A 20 -23.96 -11.72 -7.75
C ILE A 20 -25.10 -11.38 -6.79
N GLN A 21 -26.00 -12.34 -6.53
CA GLN A 21 -27.19 -12.15 -5.67
C GLN A 21 -27.17 -13.07 -4.46
N ASN A 22 -28.08 -12.84 -3.53
CA ASN A 22 -28.29 -13.67 -2.31
C ASN A 22 -27.01 -13.75 -1.44
N GLY A 23 -26.26 -12.66 -1.35
CA GLY A 23 -25.06 -12.59 -0.51
C GLY A 23 -25.28 -11.70 0.72
N LYS A 24 -24.29 -11.72 1.61
CA LYS A 24 -24.15 -10.82 2.75
C LYS A 24 -23.06 -9.80 2.43
N ILE A 25 -23.45 -8.58 2.09
CA ILE A 25 -22.50 -7.50 1.76
C ILE A 25 -21.77 -7.07 3.01
N VAL A 26 -20.45 -7.10 2.97
CA VAL A 26 -19.59 -6.47 3.98
C VAL A 26 -19.26 -5.07 3.49
N ASN A 27 -19.94 -4.08 4.05
CA ASN A 27 -19.70 -2.69 3.71
C ASN A 27 -18.50 -2.15 4.49
N VAL A 28 -17.36 -2.07 3.82
CA VAL A 28 -16.10 -1.63 4.44
C VAL A 28 -16.06 -0.14 4.79
N TYR A 29 -17.01 0.66 4.28
CA TYR A 29 -17.12 2.09 4.61
C TYR A 29 -17.91 2.34 5.90
N SER A 30 -18.98 1.56 6.14
CA SER A 30 -19.84 1.74 7.31
C SER A 30 -19.64 0.67 8.39
N GLY A 31 -18.93 -0.44 8.06
CA GLY A 31 -18.78 -1.61 8.95
C GLY A 31 -20.05 -2.45 9.09
N GLU A 32 -21.09 -2.17 8.30
CA GLU A 32 -22.35 -2.91 8.33
C GLU A 32 -22.26 -4.19 7.50
N ILE A 33 -23.04 -5.20 7.92
CA ILE A 33 -23.25 -6.41 7.12
C ILE A 33 -24.76 -6.50 6.87
N TYR A 34 -25.17 -6.57 5.59
CA TYR A 34 -26.56 -6.64 5.19
C TYR A 34 -26.75 -7.56 3.98
N GLU A 35 -27.96 -8.10 3.82
CA GLU A 35 -28.32 -8.93 2.68
C GLU A 35 -28.37 -8.08 1.40
N GLY A 36 -27.84 -8.62 0.31
CA GLY A 36 -27.82 -7.92 -0.96
C GLY A 36 -27.01 -8.64 -2.02
N GLY A 37 -26.72 -7.90 -3.08
CA GLY A 37 -25.95 -8.37 -4.21
C GLY A 37 -25.07 -7.28 -4.80
N VAL A 38 -24.36 -7.64 -5.87
CA VAL A 38 -23.45 -6.75 -6.60
C VAL A 38 -23.75 -6.86 -8.09
N ALA A 39 -23.96 -5.72 -8.74
CA ALA A 39 -24.09 -5.63 -10.20
C ALA A 39 -22.82 -5.08 -10.80
N VAL A 40 -22.32 -5.70 -11.88
CA VAL A 40 -21.06 -5.38 -12.54
C VAL A 40 -21.30 -4.99 -13.98
N CYS A 41 -20.59 -3.96 -14.44
CA CYS A 41 -20.56 -3.50 -15.82
C CYS A 41 -19.09 -3.39 -16.29
N GLY A 42 -18.69 -4.30 -17.19
CA GLY A 42 -17.29 -4.46 -17.56
C GLY A 42 -16.43 -4.87 -16.34
N ASP A 43 -15.45 -4.06 -16.01
CA ASP A 43 -14.53 -4.24 -14.89
C ASP A 43 -14.92 -3.44 -13.64
N LYS A 44 -16.12 -2.85 -13.60
CA LYS A 44 -16.56 -1.94 -12.54
C LYS A 44 -17.84 -2.40 -11.85
N ILE A 45 -17.91 -2.18 -10.56
CA ILE A 45 -19.14 -2.34 -9.78
C ILE A 45 -20.07 -1.16 -10.12
N ALA A 46 -21.27 -1.48 -10.59
CA ALA A 46 -22.30 -0.51 -10.96
C ALA A 46 -23.26 -0.23 -9.80
N ALA A 47 -23.63 -1.27 -9.04
CA ALA A 47 -24.53 -1.14 -7.89
C ALA A 47 -24.24 -2.21 -6.84
N VAL A 48 -24.56 -1.90 -5.59
CA VAL A 48 -24.47 -2.80 -4.44
C VAL A 48 -25.76 -2.68 -3.62
N GLY A 49 -26.31 -3.78 -3.15
CA GLY A 49 -27.56 -3.84 -2.41
C GLY A 49 -28.63 -4.63 -3.13
N ASP A 50 -29.84 -4.10 -3.29
CA ASP A 50 -30.86 -4.69 -4.16
C ASP A 50 -30.48 -4.42 -5.62
N VAL A 51 -30.05 -5.46 -6.32
CA VAL A 51 -29.57 -5.40 -7.71
C VAL A 51 -30.44 -6.22 -8.67
N ALA A 52 -31.59 -6.72 -8.22
CA ALA A 52 -32.47 -7.56 -9.03
C ALA A 52 -32.90 -6.84 -10.33
N TYR A 53 -33.08 -5.53 -10.27
CA TYR A 53 -33.44 -4.69 -11.41
C TYR A 53 -32.34 -4.56 -12.48
N CYS A 54 -31.11 -4.96 -12.16
CA CYS A 54 -29.99 -4.95 -13.11
C CYS A 54 -29.94 -6.24 -13.97
N ILE A 55 -30.77 -7.25 -13.68
CA ILE A 55 -30.74 -8.54 -14.39
C ILE A 55 -31.51 -8.42 -15.69
N GLY A 56 -30.90 -8.84 -16.79
CA GLY A 56 -31.50 -8.98 -18.11
C GLY A 56 -31.15 -10.32 -18.75
N GLU A 57 -31.68 -10.57 -19.96
CA GLU A 57 -31.56 -11.88 -20.64
C GLU A 57 -30.11 -12.39 -20.79
N ARG A 58 -29.14 -11.48 -20.92
CA ARG A 58 -27.71 -11.81 -21.12
C ARG A 58 -26.85 -11.63 -19.87
N THR A 59 -27.46 -11.23 -18.76
CA THR A 59 -26.75 -11.07 -17.50
C THR A 59 -26.30 -12.42 -16.94
N LYS A 60 -25.02 -12.59 -16.71
CA LYS A 60 -24.52 -13.73 -15.94
C LYS A 60 -24.93 -13.56 -14.49
N VAL A 61 -25.65 -14.54 -13.94
CA VAL A 61 -26.07 -14.50 -12.53
C VAL A 61 -25.32 -15.55 -11.73
N ILE A 62 -24.75 -15.13 -10.60
CA ILE A 62 -24.13 -15.99 -9.61
C ILE A 62 -24.94 -15.91 -8.33
N ASP A 63 -25.36 -17.06 -7.81
CA ASP A 63 -25.98 -17.13 -6.49
C ASP A 63 -24.89 -17.30 -5.42
N ALA A 64 -24.77 -16.35 -4.52
CA ALA A 64 -23.83 -16.41 -3.42
C ALA A 64 -24.26 -17.38 -2.31
N GLY A 65 -25.52 -17.86 -2.33
CA GLY A 65 -26.02 -18.86 -1.36
C GLY A 65 -25.92 -18.44 0.11
N GLY A 66 -26.04 -17.14 0.38
CA GLY A 66 -25.88 -16.57 1.73
C GLY A 66 -24.43 -16.36 2.19
N ASN A 67 -23.45 -16.60 1.33
CA ASN A 67 -22.05 -16.31 1.64
C ASN A 67 -21.76 -14.81 1.69
N TYR A 68 -20.65 -14.45 2.31
CA TYR A 68 -20.20 -13.06 2.40
C TYR A 68 -19.66 -12.57 1.06
N LEU A 69 -20.05 -11.36 0.69
CA LEU A 69 -19.51 -10.61 -0.45
C LEU A 69 -18.65 -9.47 0.08
N THR A 70 -17.36 -9.56 -0.11
CA THR A 70 -16.40 -8.58 0.34
C THR A 70 -15.65 -8.00 -0.86
N PRO A 71 -15.06 -6.79 -0.77
CA PRO A 71 -13.97 -6.43 -1.65
C PRO A 71 -12.86 -7.47 -1.58
N GLY A 72 -12.09 -7.64 -2.66
CA GLY A 72 -10.88 -8.47 -2.61
C GLY A 72 -9.90 -7.91 -1.59
N PHE A 73 -9.14 -8.79 -0.95
CA PHE A 73 -8.16 -8.37 0.04
C PHE A 73 -7.02 -7.59 -0.62
N LEU A 74 -6.53 -6.57 0.09
CA LEU A 74 -5.36 -5.80 -0.27
C LEU A 74 -4.27 -6.08 0.77
N ASP A 75 -3.11 -6.50 0.30
CA ASP A 75 -1.91 -6.52 1.13
C ASP A 75 -1.20 -5.17 1.00
N GLY A 76 -1.16 -4.42 2.10
CA GLY A 76 -0.64 -3.06 2.13
C GLY A 76 0.88 -2.97 2.13
N HIS A 77 1.59 -4.09 2.33
CA HIS A 77 3.05 -4.12 2.28
C HIS A 77 3.56 -5.54 2.14
N ILE A 78 4.06 -5.90 0.98
CA ILE A 78 4.65 -7.22 0.71
C ILE A 78 5.76 -7.12 -0.33
N HIS A 79 6.74 -8.01 -0.20
CA HIS A 79 7.82 -8.19 -1.16
C HIS A 79 7.63 -9.55 -1.87
N PRO A 80 6.97 -9.58 -3.05
CA PRO A 80 6.75 -10.84 -3.78
C PRO A 80 8.05 -11.55 -4.13
N GLU A 81 9.12 -10.80 -4.39
CA GLU A 81 10.46 -11.31 -4.66
C GLU A 81 11.05 -12.14 -3.51
N SER A 82 10.74 -11.81 -2.26
CA SER A 82 11.15 -12.58 -1.07
C SER A 82 10.55 -13.99 -1.04
N SER A 83 9.45 -14.23 -1.78
CA SER A 83 8.86 -15.56 -1.91
C SER A 83 9.67 -16.53 -2.76
N SER A 84 10.68 -16.03 -3.48
CA SER A 84 11.43 -16.77 -4.49
C SER A 84 10.60 -17.29 -5.68
N LEU A 85 9.37 -16.77 -5.84
CA LEU A 85 8.51 -17.03 -7.00
C LEU A 85 8.63 -15.91 -8.02
N ALA A 86 8.49 -16.25 -9.30
CA ALA A 86 8.20 -15.24 -10.30
C ALA A 86 6.81 -14.62 -10.04
N ILE A 87 6.56 -13.42 -10.56
CA ILE A 87 5.34 -12.68 -10.22
C ILE A 87 4.05 -13.38 -10.63
N ARG A 88 4.08 -14.16 -11.71
CA ARG A 88 2.90 -14.89 -12.19
C ARG A 88 2.49 -16.04 -11.24
N PRO A 89 3.33 -17.03 -10.87
CA PRO A 89 2.96 -18.03 -9.89
C PRO A 89 2.69 -17.44 -8.50
N PHE A 90 3.33 -16.33 -8.12
CA PHE A 90 2.99 -15.60 -6.91
C PHE A 90 1.54 -15.06 -6.99
N ALA A 91 1.17 -14.42 -8.10
CA ALA A 91 -0.18 -13.91 -8.31
C ALA A 91 -1.23 -15.02 -8.24
N GLU A 92 -0.99 -16.15 -8.90
CA GLU A 92 -1.88 -17.32 -8.84
C GLU A 92 -2.10 -17.81 -7.41
N ALA A 93 -1.04 -17.87 -6.61
CA ALA A 93 -1.11 -18.31 -5.23
C ALA A 93 -1.94 -17.36 -4.36
N VAL A 94 -1.70 -16.06 -4.43
CA VAL A 94 -2.38 -15.09 -3.55
C VAL A 94 -3.83 -14.83 -3.98
N LEU A 95 -4.11 -14.84 -5.29
CA LEU A 95 -5.47 -14.70 -5.83
C LEU A 95 -6.37 -15.87 -5.40
N ALA A 96 -5.83 -17.10 -5.37
CA ALA A 96 -6.56 -18.26 -4.89
C ALA A 96 -7.02 -18.14 -3.43
N HIS A 97 -6.38 -17.30 -2.64
CA HIS A 97 -6.70 -17.02 -1.25
C HIS A 97 -7.42 -15.66 -1.03
N GLY A 98 -7.82 -14.99 -2.12
CA GLY A 98 -8.65 -13.79 -2.07
C GLY A 98 -7.88 -12.47 -2.01
N THR A 99 -6.55 -12.46 -2.03
CA THR A 99 -5.76 -11.25 -2.17
C THR A 99 -5.75 -10.82 -3.64
N THR A 100 -6.38 -9.71 -3.95
CA THR A 100 -6.57 -9.21 -5.32
C THR A 100 -5.69 -8.01 -5.66
N GLY A 101 -5.02 -7.46 -4.66
CA GLY A 101 -4.09 -6.36 -4.85
C GLY A 101 -3.01 -6.37 -3.79
N ILE A 102 -1.85 -5.89 -4.16
CA ILE A 102 -0.69 -5.76 -3.26
C ILE A 102 -0.05 -4.39 -3.43
N MET A 103 0.54 -3.88 -2.36
CA MET A 103 1.45 -2.74 -2.39
C MET A 103 2.88 -3.25 -2.19
N THR A 104 3.75 -2.90 -3.13
CA THR A 104 5.15 -3.36 -3.11
C THR A 104 6.06 -2.34 -3.77
N ASP A 105 7.31 -2.31 -3.34
CA ASP A 105 8.35 -1.47 -3.95
C ASP A 105 9.35 -2.26 -4.79
N LEU A 106 9.35 -3.59 -4.70
CA LEU A 106 10.27 -4.46 -5.43
C LEU A 106 11.74 -4.08 -5.22
N HIS A 107 12.08 -3.57 -4.03
CA HIS A 107 13.43 -3.03 -3.79
C HIS A 107 14.51 -4.11 -3.85
N GLU A 108 14.22 -5.36 -3.48
CA GLU A 108 15.20 -6.46 -3.55
C GLU A 108 15.64 -6.71 -5.00
N VAL A 109 14.69 -6.63 -5.94
CA VAL A 109 15.01 -6.67 -7.37
C VAL A 109 15.74 -5.39 -7.80
N GLY A 110 15.30 -4.25 -7.28
CA GLY A 110 15.94 -2.96 -7.52
C GLY A 110 17.40 -2.94 -7.10
N VAL A 111 17.74 -3.53 -5.96
CA VAL A 111 19.11 -3.66 -5.44
C VAL A 111 19.99 -4.48 -6.40
N VAL A 112 19.46 -5.53 -7.01
CA VAL A 112 20.21 -6.41 -7.92
C VAL A 112 20.28 -5.85 -9.33
N SER A 113 19.14 -5.42 -9.88
CA SER A 113 18.97 -5.16 -11.32
C SER A 113 18.52 -3.72 -11.64
N GLY A 114 18.48 -2.84 -10.64
CA GLY A 114 18.06 -1.46 -10.82
C GLY A 114 16.59 -1.31 -11.23
N LEU A 115 16.24 -0.16 -11.77
CA LEU A 115 14.89 0.14 -12.21
C LEU A 115 14.43 -0.77 -13.36
N GLU A 116 15.33 -1.20 -14.24
CA GLU A 116 15.01 -2.09 -15.35
C GLU A 116 14.50 -3.45 -14.89
N GLY A 117 15.05 -3.99 -13.81
CA GLY A 117 14.57 -5.24 -13.21
C GLY A 117 13.15 -5.08 -12.62
N ILE A 118 12.90 -3.98 -11.93
CA ILE A 118 11.55 -3.65 -11.42
C ILE A 118 10.55 -3.51 -12.58
N GLU A 119 10.91 -2.77 -13.62
CA GLU A 119 10.08 -2.56 -14.81
C GLU A 119 9.75 -3.89 -15.51
N ALA A 120 10.68 -4.84 -15.55
CA ALA A 120 10.45 -6.17 -16.12
C ALA A 120 9.40 -6.96 -15.33
N ILE A 121 9.47 -6.95 -14.00
CA ILE A 121 8.48 -7.63 -13.14
C ILE A 121 7.10 -6.96 -13.26
N LEU A 122 7.03 -5.63 -13.20
CA LEU A 122 5.77 -4.90 -13.35
C LEU A 122 5.12 -5.20 -14.69
N LYS A 123 5.90 -5.28 -15.77
CA LYS A 123 5.41 -5.66 -17.09
C LYS A 123 4.91 -7.11 -17.15
N GLU A 124 5.59 -8.05 -16.48
CA GLU A 124 5.11 -9.43 -16.40
C GLU A 124 3.79 -9.52 -15.61
N ALA A 125 3.65 -8.70 -14.57
CA ALA A 125 2.45 -8.63 -13.75
C ALA A 125 1.20 -8.16 -14.52
N GLU A 126 1.35 -7.34 -15.57
CA GLU A 126 0.24 -6.91 -16.44
C GLU A 126 -0.51 -8.09 -17.09
N ALA A 127 0.11 -9.26 -17.20
CA ALA A 127 -0.51 -10.48 -17.71
C ALA A 127 -1.21 -11.31 -16.62
N THR A 128 -1.36 -10.78 -15.41
CA THR A 128 -2.04 -11.43 -14.27
C THR A 128 -3.26 -10.60 -13.85
N ASP A 129 -4.16 -11.22 -13.09
CA ASP A 129 -5.31 -10.53 -12.50
C ASP A 129 -4.96 -9.86 -11.15
N LEU A 130 -3.73 -10.00 -10.67
CA LEU A 130 -3.26 -9.35 -9.45
C LEU A 130 -2.95 -7.88 -9.70
N LYS A 131 -3.59 -7.00 -8.95
CA LYS A 131 -3.33 -5.57 -9.05
C LYS A 131 -2.11 -5.18 -8.21
N ILE A 132 -1.11 -4.58 -8.85
CA ILE A 132 0.05 -4.05 -8.17
C ILE A 132 -0.07 -2.54 -8.00
N TYR A 133 0.06 -2.09 -6.76
CA TYR A 133 0.24 -0.69 -6.38
C TYR A 133 1.73 -0.48 -6.11
N PHE A 134 2.43 0.02 -7.12
CA PHE A 134 3.86 0.21 -7.02
C PHE A 134 4.21 1.47 -6.22
N VAL A 135 5.03 1.31 -5.19
CA VAL A 135 5.66 2.41 -4.47
C VAL A 135 7.15 2.43 -4.82
N VAL A 136 7.65 3.59 -5.23
CA VAL A 136 9.03 3.72 -5.71
C VAL A 136 10.01 3.56 -4.55
N PRO A 137 10.95 2.61 -4.61
CA PRO A 137 11.94 2.46 -3.55
C PRO A 137 12.87 3.66 -3.48
N SER A 138 13.12 4.16 -2.28
CA SER A 138 14.02 5.29 -2.02
C SER A 138 15.41 4.85 -1.55
N HIS A 139 15.56 3.58 -1.22
CA HIS A 139 16.72 3.00 -0.51
C HIS A 139 17.39 1.89 -1.32
N VAL A 140 17.75 2.18 -2.57
CA VAL A 140 18.47 1.24 -3.44
C VAL A 140 19.87 1.79 -3.74
N PRO A 141 20.91 1.23 -3.13
CA PRO A 141 20.93 0.22 -2.07
C PRO A 141 20.63 0.79 -0.68
N PHE A 142 20.36 -0.08 0.31
CA PHE A 142 20.19 0.33 1.70
C PHE A 142 21.46 0.94 2.30
N SER A 143 22.59 0.36 1.97
CA SER A 143 23.90 0.79 2.45
C SER A 143 24.88 0.85 1.30
N PRO A 144 25.05 2.02 0.66
CA PRO A 144 25.89 2.19 -0.52
C PRO A 144 27.36 1.75 -0.32
N ASN A 145 27.85 1.79 0.92
CA ASN A 145 29.22 1.45 1.26
C ASN A 145 29.41 -0.04 1.59
N LEU A 146 28.33 -0.76 1.89
CA LEU A 146 28.40 -2.17 2.29
C LEU A 146 27.85 -3.11 1.22
N GLU A 147 26.91 -2.65 0.43
CA GLU A 147 26.30 -3.46 -0.61
C GLU A 147 27.07 -3.40 -1.92
N THR A 148 27.38 -4.58 -2.44
CA THR A 148 28.13 -4.75 -3.70
C THR A 148 27.24 -5.07 -4.90
N SER A 149 25.91 -5.03 -4.70
CA SER A 149 24.91 -5.24 -5.74
C SER A 149 24.91 -4.14 -6.81
N GLY A 150 24.31 -4.43 -7.99
CA GLY A 150 24.42 -3.58 -9.17
C GLY A 150 23.48 -2.38 -9.19
N GLY A 151 22.35 -2.47 -8.52
CA GLY A 151 21.32 -1.43 -8.55
C GLY A 151 21.69 -0.22 -7.70
N ARG A 152 21.48 0.97 -8.26
CA ARG A 152 21.65 2.24 -7.54
C ARG A 152 20.60 3.22 -8.01
N PHE A 153 19.85 3.78 -7.06
CA PHE A 153 18.88 4.83 -7.33
C PHE A 153 19.47 6.19 -6.94
N ASN A 154 19.26 7.14 -7.80
CA ASN A 154 19.56 8.54 -7.58
C ASN A 154 18.25 9.34 -7.73
N PRO A 155 18.24 10.64 -7.40
CA PRO A 155 17.04 11.46 -7.53
C PRO A 155 16.42 11.49 -8.94
N GLU A 156 17.19 11.29 -9.99
CA GLU A 156 16.70 11.26 -11.38
C GLU A 156 15.94 9.97 -11.66
N ILE A 157 16.48 8.83 -11.23
CA ILE A 157 15.82 7.50 -11.35
C ILE A 157 14.53 7.48 -10.55
N ILE A 158 14.55 7.97 -9.31
CA ILE A 158 13.36 8.06 -8.46
C ILE A 158 12.30 8.94 -9.12
N ARG A 159 12.69 10.11 -9.63
CA ARG A 159 11.75 11.01 -10.33
C ARG A 159 11.17 10.37 -11.58
N LYS A 160 11.98 9.63 -12.36
CA LYS A 160 11.51 8.86 -13.52
C LYS A 160 10.51 7.79 -13.11
N ALA A 161 10.80 7.03 -12.06
CA ALA A 161 9.95 5.97 -11.57
C ALA A 161 8.61 6.52 -11.03
N LEU A 162 8.61 7.67 -10.34
CA LEU A 162 7.39 8.33 -9.86
C LEU A 162 6.48 8.88 -10.99
N GLN A 163 6.99 9.01 -12.21
CA GLN A 163 6.17 9.42 -13.36
C GLN A 163 5.40 8.27 -14.00
N ARG A 164 5.62 7.04 -13.57
CA ARG A 164 4.87 5.87 -14.04
C ARG A 164 3.40 5.97 -13.63
N PRO A 165 2.46 5.58 -14.48
CA PRO A 165 1.02 5.66 -14.17
C PRO A 165 0.58 4.67 -13.08
N ASP A 166 1.37 3.64 -12.82
CA ASP A 166 1.15 2.61 -11.80
C ASP A 166 1.86 2.92 -10.47
N ALA A 167 2.72 3.96 -10.42
CA ALA A 167 3.35 4.41 -9.19
C ALA A 167 2.36 5.20 -8.34
N VAL A 168 2.14 4.73 -7.12
CA VAL A 168 1.20 5.37 -6.17
C VAL A 168 1.89 6.24 -5.13
N GLY A 169 3.22 6.19 -5.02
CA GLY A 169 3.98 7.01 -4.11
C GLY A 169 5.43 6.57 -3.96
N LEU A 170 6.11 7.17 -3.00
CA LEU A 170 7.43 6.80 -2.57
C LEU A 170 7.32 5.75 -1.47
N SER A 171 8.18 4.74 -1.50
CA SER A 171 8.29 3.73 -0.45
C SER A 171 8.96 4.30 0.80
N GLU A 172 9.05 3.48 1.82
CA GLU A 172 9.71 3.81 3.07
C GLU A 172 11.16 4.28 2.87
N CYS A 173 11.58 5.23 3.70
CA CYS A 173 12.97 5.64 3.78
C CYS A 173 13.64 4.88 4.92
N VAL A 174 14.24 3.75 4.60
CA VAL A 174 15.00 2.96 5.58
C VAL A 174 16.43 3.49 5.62
N GLY A 175 16.79 4.12 6.71
CA GLY A 175 18.06 4.82 6.75
C GLY A 175 18.95 4.53 7.96
N PRO A 176 19.40 3.27 8.22
CA PRO A 176 20.50 3.08 9.19
C PRO A 176 21.76 3.85 8.80
N TYR A 177 22.03 4.00 7.50
CA TYR A 177 23.18 4.76 7.00
C TYR A 177 22.95 6.28 7.07
N ILE A 178 21.69 6.77 6.96
CA ILE A 178 21.38 8.19 7.19
C ILE A 178 21.74 8.58 8.63
N LEU A 179 21.43 7.69 9.58
CA LEU A 179 21.82 7.84 10.99
C LEU A 179 23.33 7.88 11.17
N ALA A 180 24.07 7.07 10.41
CA ALA A 180 25.52 6.93 10.54
C ALA A 180 26.31 8.00 9.77
N GLU A 181 25.84 8.39 8.58
CA GLU A 181 26.55 9.30 7.68
C GLU A 181 26.09 10.76 7.78
N PHE A 182 24.86 11.00 8.24
CA PHE A 182 24.25 12.34 8.31
C PHE A 182 23.49 12.58 9.61
N PRO A 183 24.16 12.52 10.79
CA PRO A 183 23.50 12.70 12.07
C PRO A 183 22.76 14.03 12.20
N ASP A 184 23.33 15.12 11.66
CA ASP A 184 22.71 16.47 11.68
C ASP A 184 21.42 16.51 10.83
N LEU A 185 21.39 15.80 9.71
CA LEU A 185 20.20 15.69 8.86
C LEU A 185 19.09 14.89 9.54
N LEU A 186 19.47 13.84 10.28
CA LEU A 186 18.53 13.07 11.05
C LEU A 186 17.94 13.90 12.20
N GLU A 187 18.78 14.65 12.93
CA GLU A 187 18.33 15.53 14.00
C GLU A 187 17.33 16.55 13.44
N ALA A 188 17.65 17.21 12.34
CA ALA A 188 16.74 18.12 11.64
C ALA A 188 15.44 17.45 11.18
N PHE A 189 15.49 16.20 10.73
CA PHE A 189 14.29 15.45 10.34
C PHE A 189 13.42 15.08 11.54
N ILE A 190 14.03 14.65 12.64
CA ILE A 190 13.31 14.38 13.89
C ILE A 190 12.68 15.66 14.43
N ASP A 191 13.40 16.77 14.43
CA ASP A 191 12.88 18.06 14.85
C ASP A 191 11.68 18.49 13.98
N PHE A 192 11.77 18.28 12.66
CA PHE A 192 10.64 18.51 11.77
C PHE A 192 9.46 17.60 12.10
N LEU A 193 9.66 16.29 12.29
CA LEU A 193 8.58 15.35 12.61
C LEU A 193 7.82 15.74 13.89
N PHE A 194 8.52 16.31 14.88
CA PHE A 194 7.91 16.76 16.12
C PHE A 194 7.54 18.26 16.12
N SER A 195 7.70 18.95 14.98
CA SER A 195 7.24 20.33 14.84
C SER A 195 5.71 20.44 14.89
N ASP A 196 5.20 21.63 15.21
CA ASP A 196 3.75 21.88 15.19
C ASP A 196 3.15 21.62 13.81
N GLU A 197 3.86 22.03 12.75
CA GLU A 197 3.43 21.84 11.36
C GLU A 197 3.28 20.36 10.99
N ALA A 198 4.31 19.55 11.24
CA ALA A 198 4.25 18.12 10.90
C ALA A 198 3.20 17.38 11.72
N GLN A 199 3.09 17.66 13.03
CA GLN A 199 2.12 17.02 13.91
C GLN A 199 0.68 17.43 13.55
N GLN A 200 0.48 18.66 13.09
CA GLN A 200 -0.83 19.12 12.60
C GLN A 200 -1.21 18.39 11.30
N LEU A 201 -0.27 18.21 10.36
CA LEU A 201 -0.49 17.44 9.13
C LEU A 201 -0.85 15.98 9.43
N VAL A 202 -0.19 15.37 10.42
CA VAL A 202 -0.51 14.01 10.90
C VAL A 202 -1.93 13.94 11.44
N ALA A 203 -2.36 14.93 12.23
CA ALA A 203 -3.71 15.01 12.77
C ALA A 203 -4.76 15.22 11.66
N GLU A 204 -4.49 16.11 10.70
CA GLU A 204 -5.36 16.36 9.54
C GLU A 204 -5.51 15.14 8.63
N ALA A 205 -4.50 14.27 8.57
CA ALA A 205 -4.58 12.98 7.89
C ALA A 205 -5.30 11.89 8.71
N TYR A 206 -5.92 12.24 9.82
CA TYR A 206 -6.60 11.31 10.75
C TYR A 206 -5.67 10.23 11.33
N LEU A 207 -4.38 10.50 11.35
CA LEU A 207 -3.37 9.67 12.01
C LEU A 207 -3.17 10.16 13.46
N LEU A 208 -2.65 9.27 14.30
CA LEU A 208 -2.37 9.62 15.68
C LEU A 208 -1.06 10.44 15.77
N PRO A 209 -1.10 11.71 16.20
CA PRO A 209 0.09 12.50 16.36
C PRO A 209 1.06 11.90 17.39
N GLY A 210 2.36 12.06 17.17
CA GLY A 210 3.39 11.61 18.11
C GLY A 210 3.51 12.49 19.36
N ARG A 211 2.87 13.67 19.37
CA ARG A 211 2.83 14.62 20.49
C ARG A 211 1.46 14.60 21.15
N SER A 212 1.43 14.50 22.48
CA SER A 212 0.20 14.42 23.28
C SER A 212 -0.57 15.74 23.38
N ASP A 213 0.05 16.86 23.05
CA ASP A 213 -0.56 18.21 23.04
C ASP A 213 -1.24 18.55 21.71
N VAL A 214 -1.07 17.73 20.67
CA VAL A 214 -1.75 17.89 19.37
C VAL A 214 -2.98 17.00 19.35
N GLN A 215 -4.15 17.62 19.16
CA GLN A 215 -5.43 16.92 19.05
C GLN A 215 -5.68 16.50 17.60
N CYS A 216 -6.26 15.31 17.41
CA CYS A 216 -6.73 14.86 16.11
C CYS A 216 -8.23 14.56 16.18
N GLU A 217 -8.90 14.58 15.04
CA GLU A 217 -10.32 14.25 14.94
C GLU A 217 -10.60 12.74 15.09
N SER A 218 -9.56 11.93 15.23
CA SER A 218 -9.74 10.51 15.53
C SER A 218 -10.36 10.32 16.93
N ARG A 219 -11.06 9.21 17.13
CA ARG A 219 -11.72 8.90 18.42
C ARG A 219 -10.75 8.66 19.57
N THR A 220 -9.46 8.48 19.27
CA THR A 220 -8.42 8.17 20.25
C THR A 220 -7.27 9.18 20.07
N ASN A 221 -6.90 9.86 21.13
CA ASN A 221 -5.74 10.73 21.16
C ASN A 221 -4.59 10.02 21.86
N LEU A 222 -3.36 10.45 21.60
CA LEU A 222 -2.16 9.87 22.21
C LEU A 222 -2.20 9.92 23.74
N SER A 223 -2.81 10.97 24.32
CA SER A 223 -3.03 11.13 25.77
C SER A 223 -3.91 10.03 26.38
N ASP A 224 -4.75 9.38 25.57
CA ASP A 224 -5.72 8.39 26.01
C ASP A 224 -5.14 6.97 25.95
N ILE A 225 -3.96 6.80 25.39
CA ILE A 225 -3.25 5.53 25.27
C ILE A 225 -2.19 5.42 26.38
N PRO A 226 -2.16 4.29 27.11
CA PRO A 226 -1.07 4.06 28.06
C PRO A 226 0.29 4.16 27.37
N GLN A 227 1.08 5.15 27.72
CA GLN A 227 2.41 5.36 27.14
C GLN A 227 3.41 4.42 27.80
N LEU A 228 4.15 3.67 26.99
CA LEU A 228 5.38 3.05 27.48
C LEU A 228 6.42 4.17 27.70
N PRO A 229 7.11 4.18 28.85
CA PRO A 229 8.15 5.15 29.07
C PRO A 229 9.26 4.94 28.04
N THR A 230 9.30 5.80 27.04
CA THR A 230 10.31 5.76 25.98
C THR A 230 11.33 6.84 26.26
N ASP A 231 12.54 6.43 26.61
CA ASP A 231 13.66 7.34 26.76
C ASP A 231 14.35 7.50 25.41
N TRP A 232 13.90 8.48 24.65
CA TRP A 232 14.43 8.78 23.32
C TRP A 232 15.92 9.12 23.35
N THR A 233 16.42 9.74 24.43
CA THR A 233 17.84 10.04 24.59
C THR A 233 18.65 8.75 24.65
N LYS A 234 18.21 7.77 25.43
CA LYS A 234 18.85 6.45 25.46
C LYS A 234 18.77 5.70 24.13
N MET A 235 17.66 5.82 23.41
CA MET A 235 17.56 5.20 22.09
C MET A 235 18.55 5.82 21.10
N MET A 236 18.70 7.14 21.11
CA MET A 236 19.68 7.85 20.28
C MET A 236 21.11 7.51 20.67
N ASP A 237 21.41 7.40 21.97
CA ASP A 237 22.73 6.99 22.46
C ASP A 237 23.07 5.57 22.01
N VAL A 238 22.12 4.63 22.08
CA VAL A 238 22.29 3.26 21.61
C VAL A 238 22.50 3.22 20.10
N ALA A 239 21.71 3.98 19.33
CA ALA A 239 21.85 4.05 17.87
C ALA A 239 23.23 4.61 17.47
N SER A 240 23.66 5.70 18.12
CA SER A 240 24.97 6.31 17.89
C SER A 240 26.14 5.38 18.25
N ALA A 241 26.05 4.70 19.40
CA ALA A 241 27.06 3.72 19.84
C ALA A 241 27.11 2.49 18.91
N THR A 242 25.97 2.05 18.40
CA THR A 242 25.87 0.93 17.46
C THR A 242 26.48 1.31 16.11
N ALA A 243 26.19 2.50 15.59
CA ALA A 243 26.77 3.03 14.37
C ALA A 243 28.29 3.17 14.46
N ALA A 244 28.80 3.72 15.59
CA ALA A 244 30.24 3.83 15.84
C ALA A 244 30.92 2.45 15.87
N LYS A 245 30.28 1.45 16.47
CA LYS A 245 30.78 0.09 16.54
C LYS A 245 30.78 -0.60 15.17
N LEU A 246 29.73 -0.42 14.36
CA LEU A 246 29.67 -0.93 12.99
C LEU A 246 30.78 -0.30 12.14
N ASN A 247 30.97 1.00 12.21
CA ASN A 247 32.05 1.69 11.48
C ASN A 247 33.45 1.20 11.89
N SER A 248 33.64 0.82 13.15
CA SER A 248 34.92 0.25 13.62
C SER A 248 35.18 -1.19 13.18
N LEU A 249 34.13 -1.92 12.78
CA LEU A 249 34.23 -3.30 12.27
C LEU A 249 34.44 -3.34 10.74
N CYS A 250 34.17 -2.24 10.06
CA CYS A 250 34.31 -2.10 8.61
C CYS A 250 35.64 -1.43 8.20
N GLN A 251 36.48 -1.04 9.14
CA GLN A 251 37.88 -0.58 8.93
C GLN A 251 38.86 -1.73 9.13
#